data_ea4ada48f0a55d3249b7ba917e1e7605
#
_entry.id   ea4ada48f0a55d3249b7ba917e1e7605
#
_cell.length_a   1.000
_cell.length_b   1.000
_cell.length_c   1.000
_cell.angle_alpha   90.00
_cell.angle_beta   90.00
_cell.angle_gamma   90.00
#
_symmetry.space_group_name_H-M   'P 1'
#
loop_
_entity.id
_entity.type
_entity.pdbx_description
1 polymer ?
#
loop_
_entity_poly.entity_id
_entity_poly.type
_entity_poly.pdbx_seq_one_letter_code
_entity_poly.pdbx_strand_id
1 'polypeptide(L)'
;VSLAEAGGSRGETFTQRIARLCDTWVHAEGATATELAAQIRERRPHVLVDLMVQTRGAMQETIAQKPAPIIVNYLGCPCTSGGRTTDYALVDVGVLPPEARDVFSEARVYVDS
;
A
#
# COMPACT_ATOMS: atom_id res chain seq x y z
N VAL A 1 9.02 -4.88 0.12
CA VAL A 1 9.99 -3.92 -0.42
C VAL A 1 11.13 -3.77 0.55
N SER A 2 12.29 -4.30 0.19
CA SER A 2 13.53 -3.99 0.88
C SER A 2 13.86 -2.53 0.59
N LEU A 3 13.65 -1.65 1.56
CA LEU A 3 14.30 -0.35 1.54
C LEU A 3 15.79 -0.62 1.64
N ALA A 4 16.54 -0.24 0.60
CA ALA A 4 17.98 -0.36 0.61
C ALA A 4 18.53 0.28 1.89
N GLU A 5 19.32 -0.49 2.61
CA GLU A 5 19.94 -0.05 3.83
C GLU A 5 20.84 1.16 3.56
N ALA A 6 20.40 2.32 4.00
CA ALA A 6 21.28 3.46 4.06
C ALA A 6 22.18 3.31 5.30
N GLY A 7 23.43 2.90 5.06
CA GLY A 7 24.55 3.13 5.93
C GLY A 7 24.56 2.43 7.28
N GLY A 8 25.47 1.47 7.40
CA GLY A 8 25.76 0.73 8.61
C GLY A 8 25.87 1.54 9.87
N SER A 9 24.94 1.34 10.76
CA SER A 9 25.17 1.50 12.19
C SER A 9 24.80 0.18 12.88
N ARG A 10 25.50 -0.11 13.94
CA ARG A 10 25.32 -1.29 14.80
C ARG A 10 23.95 -1.22 15.51
N GLY A 11 22.85 -1.40 14.79
CA GLY A 11 21.51 -1.32 15.33
C GLY A 11 20.50 -2.00 14.43
N GLU A 12 19.31 -2.22 14.95
CA GLU A 12 18.18 -2.74 14.22
C GLU A 12 17.86 -1.85 13.00
N THR A 13 17.75 -2.45 11.82
CA THR A 13 17.32 -1.73 10.61
C THR A 13 15.85 -1.32 10.71
N PHE A 14 15.40 -0.34 9.91
CA PHE A 14 13.99 0.04 9.84
C PHE A 14 13.11 -1.15 9.42
N THR A 15 13.57 -1.96 8.48
CA THR A 15 12.88 -3.18 8.04
C THR A 15 12.70 -4.16 9.19
N GLN A 16 13.74 -4.42 9.97
CA GLN A 16 13.66 -5.29 11.13
C GLN A 16 12.72 -4.76 12.20
N ARG A 17 12.74 -3.45 12.42
CA ARG A 17 11.86 -2.79 13.38
C ARG A 17 10.39 -2.91 12.97
N ILE A 18 10.08 -2.66 11.70
CA ILE A 18 8.71 -2.80 11.18
C ILE A 18 8.27 -4.26 11.25
N ALA A 19 9.13 -5.19 10.82
CA ALA A 19 8.82 -6.63 10.85
C ALA A 19 8.48 -7.11 12.26
N ARG A 20 9.19 -6.61 13.28
CA ARG A 20 8.92 -6.95 14.68
C ARG A 20 7.57 -6.41 15.20
N LEU A 21 7.09 -5.31 14.62
CA LEU A 21 5.81 -4.70 14.99
C LEU A 21 4.62 -5.38 14.30
N CYS A 22 4.86 -6.22 13.32
CA CYS A 22 3.84 -6.95 12.59
C CYS A 22 3.63 -8.35 13.20
N ASP A 23 2.40 -8.83 13.21
CA ASP A 23 2.09 -10.20 13.61
C ASP A 23 2.67 -11.22 12.63
N THR A 24 2.66 -10.88 11.35
CA THR A 24 3.26 -11.67 10.28
C THR A 24 4.03 -10.78 9.33
N TRP A 25 5.25 -11.18 9.00
CA TRP A 25 6.09 -10.51 8.02
C TRP A 25 6.35 -11.42 6.83
N VAL A 26 6.18 -10.91 5.61
CA VAL A 26 6.40 -11.67 4.38
C VAL A 26 7.39 -10.94 3.50
N HIS A 27 8.43 -11.64 3.08
CA HIS A 27 9.33 -11.15 2.05
C HIS A 27 8.72 -11.41 0.67
N ALA A 28 8.41 -10.34 -0.05
CA ALA A 28 7.79 -10.40 -1.37
C ALA A 28 8.83 -10.35 -2.50
N GLU A 29 10.12 -10.23 -2.17
CA GLU A 29 11.19 -10.13 -3.15
C GLU A 29 11.25 -11.39 -4.01
N GLY A 30 11.29 -11.20 -5.33
CA GLY A 30 11.33 -12.30 -6.30
C GLY A 30 9.99 -12.97 -6.59
N ALA A 31 8.92 -12.64 -5.87
CA ALA A 31 7.59 -13.14 -6.17
C ALA A 31 6.98 -12.44 -7.39
N THR A 32 6.29 -13.19 -8.25
CA THR A 32 5.48 -12.61 -9.32
C THR A 32 4.24 -11.94 -8.74
N ALA A 33 3.60 -11.06 -9.52
CA ALA A 33 2.36 -10.41 -9.12
C ALA A 33 1.26 -11.42 -8.75
N THR A 34 1.14 -12.49 -9.51
CA THR A 34 0.16 -13.56 -9.27
C THR A 34 0.48 -14.36 -8.02
N GLU A 35 1.75 -14.70 -7.80
CA GLU A 35 2.20 -15.39 -6.59
C GLU A 35 1.93 -14.55 -5.33
N LEU A 36 2.24 -13.27 -5.40
CA LEU A 36 2.01 -12.36 -4.29
C LEU A 36 0.50 -12.18 -4.00
N ALA A 37 -0.31 -12.03 -5.04
CA ALA A 37 -1.77 -11.97 -4.88
C ALA A 37 -2.33 -13.24 -4.23
N ALA A 38 -1.83 -14.41 -4.63
CA ALA A 38 -2.21 -15.69 -4.03
C ALA A 38 -1.82 -15.78 -2.55
N GLN A 39 -0.61 -15.34 -2.20
CA GLN A 39 -0.13 -15.30 -0.81
C GLN A 39 -0.99 -14.36 0.06
N ILE A 40 -1.39 -13.22 -0.46
CA ILE A 40 -2.29 -12.29 0.24
C ILE A 40 -3.65 -12.94 0.46
N ARG A 41 -4.24 -13.53 -0.59
CA ARG A 41 -5.54 -14.22 -0.47
C ARG A 41 -5.54 -15.37 0.54
N GLU A 42 -4.46 -16.12 0.60
CA GLU A 42 -4.30 -17.22 1.55
C GLU A 42 -4.39 -16.75 3.01
N ARG A 43 -3.88 -15.57 3.29
CA ARG A 43 -3.95 -14.95 4.62
C ARG A 43 -5.29 -14.32 4.96
N ARG A 44 -6.18 -14.17 3.99
CA ARG A 44 -7.54 -13.63 4.15
C ARG A 44 -7.59 -12.30 4.89
N PRO A 45 -6.83 -11.28 4.50
CA PRO A 45 -6.95 -9.96 5.12
C PRO A 45 -8.33 -9.38 4.81
N HIS A 46 -8.93 -8.68 5.77
CA HIS A 46 -10.16 -7.92 5.53
C HIS A 46 -9.88 -6.66 4.73
N VAL A 47 -8.76 -6.03 5.00
CA VAL A 47 -8.32 -4.79 4.34
C VAL A 47 -6.86 -4.92 3.94
N LEU A 48 -6.57 -4.57 2.71
CA LEU A 48 -5.21 -4.40 2.21
C LEU A 48 -4.92 -2.91 2.04
N VAL A 49 -3.88 -2.43 2.69
CA VAL A 49 -3.43 -1.04 2.54
C VAL A 49 -2.23 -1.00 1.62
N ASP A 50 -2.40 -0.32 0.48
CA ASP A 50 -1.32 -0.06 -0.47
C ASP A 50 -0.60 1.25 -0.10
N LEU A 51 0.64 1.14 0.32
CA LEU A 51 1.48 2.27 0.72
C LEU A 51 2.38 2.78 -0.41
N MET A 52 2.30 2.18 -1.59
CA MET A 52 3.18 2.51 -2.72
C MET A 52 2.46 3.21 -3.86
N VAL A 53 1.23 2.85 -4.12
CA VAL A 53 0.37 3.35 -5.21
C VAL A 53 1.10 3.33 -6.54
N GLN A 54 1.59 4.46 -7.04
CA GLN A 54 2.31 4.58 -8.32
C GLN A 54 3.80 4.89 -8.16
N THR A 55 4.33 4.78 -6.94
CA THR A 55 5.75 4.99 -6.71
C THR A 55 6.58 3.81 -7.20
N ARG A 56 7.89 4.02 -7.32
CA ARG A 56 8.82 2.96 -7.75
C ARG A 56 8.72 1.75 -6.82
N GLY A 57 8.57 0.58 -7.39
CA GLY A 57 8.35 -0.66 -6.65
C GLY A 57 6.90 -0.95 -6.32
N ALA A 58 5.97 -0.14 -6.81
CA ALA A 58 4.54 -0.36 -6.65
C ALA A 58 4.10 -1.70 -7.23
N MET A 59 3.13 -2.32 -6.57
CA MET A 59 2.64 -3.65 -6.91
C MET A 59 1.27 -3.59 -7.61
N GLN A 60 1.15 -2.73 -8.63
CA GLN A 60 -0.11 -2.47 -9.31
C GLN A 60 -0.73 -3.73 -9.92
N GLU A 61 0.08 -4.61 -10.50
CA GLU A 61 -0.40 -5.87 -11.06
C GLU A 61 -0.94 -6.82 -10.00
N THR A 62 -0.39 -6.80 -8.80
CA THR A 62 -0.90 -7.54 -7.64
C THR A 62 -2.23 -6.96 -7.17
N ILE A 63 -2.31 -5.65 -7.03
CA ILE A 63 -3.52 -4.92 -6.63
C ILE A 63 -4.65 -5.12 -7.64
N ALA A 64 -4.33 -5.11 -8.95
CA ALA A 64 -5.30 -5.33 -10.03
C ALA A 64 -6.01 -6.68 -9.95
N GLN A 65 -5.41 -7.67 -9.32
CA GLN A 65 -5.99 -8.99 -9.10
C GLN A 65 -6.96 -9.04 -7.91
N LYS A 66 -7.20 -7.92 -7.23
CA LYS A 66 -8.11 -7.80 -6.09
C LYS A 66 -7.84 -8.88 -5.02
N PRO A 67 -6.66 -8.91 -4.42
CA PRO A 67 -6.30 -9.98 -3.48
C PRO A 67 -6.98 -9.88 -2.11
N ALA A 68 -7.67 -8.79 -1.83
CA ALA A 68 -8.45 -8.57 -0.62
C ALA A 68 -9.80 -7.93 -0.94
N PRO A 69 -10.84 -8.12 -0.10
CA PRO A 69 -12.18 -7.56 -0.35
C PRO A 69 -12.21 -6.03 -0.32
N ILE A 70 -11.38 -5.42 0.51
CA ILE A 70 -11.23 -3.96 0.60
C ILE A 70 -9.77 -3.61 0.38
N ILE A 71 -9.53 -2.72 -0.57
CA ILE A 71 -8.18 -2.20 -0.86
C ILE A 71 -8.19 -0.69 -0.66
N VAL A 72 -7.24 -0.22 0.13
CA VAL A 72 -7.10 1.18 0.52
C VAL A 72 -5.75 1.72 0.07
N ASN A 73 -5.78 2.83 -0.61
CA ASN A 73 -4.60 3.60 -1.00
C ASN A 73 -4.25 4.59 0.12
N TYR A 74 -3.02 4.61 0.58
CA TYR A 74 -2.56 5.54 1.60
C TYR A 74 -1.08 5.89 1.47
N LEU A 75 -0.78 7.16 1.53
CA LEU A 75 0.53 7.80 1.76
C LEU A 75 1.61 7.62 0.67
N GLY A 76 1.56 6.59 -0.18
CA GLY A 76 2.64 6.33 -1.14
C GLY A 76 2.83 7.41 -2.19
N CYS A 77 1.75 7.99 -2.66
CA CYS A 77 1.70 9.09 -3.61
C CYS A 77 0.41 9.87 -3.32
N PRO A 78 0.44 11.21 -3.30
CA PRO A 78 -0.78 12.01 -3.20
C PRO A 78 -1.52 12.02 -4.55
N CYS A 79 -1.86 10.84 -5.04
CA CYS A 79 -2.45 10.63 -6.35
C CYS A 79 -3.45 9.47 -6.32
N THR A 80 -4.36 9.46 -7.28
CA THR A 80 -5.24 8.32 -7.51
C THR A 80 -4.47 7.13 -8.05
N SER A 81 -4.93 5.92 -7.76
CA SER A 81 -4.44 4.71 -8.44
C SER A 81 -4.90 4.67 -9.91
N GLY A 82 -5.97 5.38 -10.23
CA GLY A 82 -6.57 5.40 -11.56
C GLY A 82 -7.30 4.11 -11.93
N GLY A 83 -7.30 3.12 -11.04
CA GLY A 83 -7.91 1.81 -11.24
C GLY A 83 -9.28 1.67 -10.57
N ARG A 84 -9.93 0.55 -10.85
CA ARG A 84 -11.23 0.19 -10.24
C ARG A 84 -11.10 -0.82 -9.10
N THR A 85 -9.92 -1.35 -8.87
CA THR A 85 -9.68 -2.38 -7.86
C THR A 85 -9.41 -1.81 -6.47
N THR A 86 -8.91 -0.59 -6.39
CA THR A 86 -8.76 0.14 -5.12
C THR A 86 -10.07 0.82 -4.76
N ASP A 87 -10.58 0.51 -3.58
CA ASP A 87 -11.91 0.98 -3.15
C ASP A 87 -11.86 2.38 -2.54
N TYR A 88 -10.85 2.64 -1.70
CA TYR A 88 -10.75 3.88 -0.93
C TYR A 88 -9.36 4.49 -1.01
N ALA A 89 -9.31 5.81 -0.92
CA ALA A 89 -8.09 6.56 -0.65
C ALA A 89 -8.24 7.28 0.70
N LEU A 90 -7.27 7.06 1.60
CA LEU A 90 -7.16 7.84 2.82
C LEU A 90 -6.42 9.13 2.48
N VAL A 91 -7.07 10.24 2.70
CA VAL A 91 -6.56 11.58 2.37
C VAL A 91 -6.86 12.55 3.50
N ASP A 92 -6.13 13.63 3.54
CA ASP A 92 -6.48 14.80 4.33
C ASP A 92 -6.83 15.98 3.41
N VAL A 93 -7.33 17.04 3.99
CA VAL A 93 -7.73 18.25 3.24
C VAL A 93 -6.55 18.98 2.60
N GLY A 94 -5.33 18.78 3.10
CA GLY A 94 -4.11 19.36 2.54
C GLY A 94 -3.69 18.64 1.26
N VAL A 95 -3.89 17.32 1.21
CA VAL A 95 -3.57 16.47 0.05
C VAL A 95 -4.65 16.57 -1.01
N LEU A 96 -5.93 16.49 -0.59
CA LEU A 96 -7.08 16.54 -1.50
C LEU A 96 -8.15 17.47 -0.93
N PRO A 97 -8.13 18.74 -1.28
CA PRO A 97 -9.21 19.65 -0.91
C PRO A 97 -10.56 19.15 -1.43
N PRO A 98 -11.66 19.36 -0.68
CA PRO A 98 -12.98 18.89 -1.08
C PRO A 98 -13.43 19.31 -2.49
N GLU A 99 -12.94 20.46 -2.97
CA GLU A 99 -13.24 20.97 -4.32
C GLU A 99 -12.59 20.14 -5.43
N ALA A 100 -11.47 19.48 -5.13
CA ALA A 100 -10.71 18.65 -6.08
C ALA A 100 -11.04 17.17 -5.99
N ARG A 101 -12.04 16.77 -5.21
CA ARG A 101 -12.38 15.36 -4.92
C ARG A 101 -12.60 14.49 -6.17
N ASP A 102 -13.05 15.07 -7.26
CA ASP A 102 -13.40 14.32 -8.47
C ASP A 102 -12.20 13.85 -9.30
N VAL A 103 -10.98 14.23 -8.91
CA VAL A 103 -9.74 13.75 -9.57
C VAL A 103 -9.31 12.34 -9.11
N PHE A 104 -9.93 11.81 -8.05
CA PHE A 104 -9.67 10.46 -7.56
C PHE A 104 -10.72 9.47 -8.05
N SER A 105 -10.30 8.32 -8.55
CA SER A 105 -11.20 7.22 -8.92
C SER A 105 -11.75 6.48 -7.69
N GLU A 106 -11.01 6.48 -6.59
CA GLU A 106 -11.37 5.85 -5.32
C GLU A 106 -12.37 6.70 -4.54
N ALA A 107 -13.19 6.06 -3.72
CA ALA A 107 -13.94 6.76 -2.69
C ALA A 107 -12.97 7.35 -1.65
N ARG A 108 -13.18 8.58 -1.23
CA ARG A 108 -12.28 9.29 -0.31
C ARG A 108 -12.73 9.11 1.12
N VAL A 109 -11.78 8.78 1.96
CA VAL A 109 -11.94 8.80 3.42
C VAL A 109 -11.00 9.86 3.97
N TYR A 110 -11.58 10.93 4.48
CA TYR A 110 -10.81 12.00 5.08
C TYR A 110 -10.40 11.62 6.49
N VAL A 111 -9.12 11.76 6.77
CA VAL A 111 -8.57 11.59 8.11
C VAL A 111 -8.28 12.96 8.72
N ASP A 112 -8.51 13.09 10.01
CA ASP A 112 -8.17 14.30 10.73
C ASP A 112 -6.66 14.41 10.86
N SER A 113 -6.16 15.56 10.51
CA SER A 113 -4.73 15.86 10.62
C SER A 113 -4.39 16.51 11.97
#